data_8c46b522dfeb7ece1abe97b47f3c75d8
#
_entry.id   8c46b522dfeb7ece1abe97b47f3c75d8
#
_cell.length_a   1.000
_cell.length_b   1.000
_cell.length_c   1.000
_cell.angle_alpha   90.00
_cell.angle_beta   90.00
_cell.angle_gamma   90.00
#
_symmetry.space_group_name_H-M   'P 1'
#
loop_
_entity.id
_entity.type
_entity.pdbx_description
1 polymer ?
#
loop_
_entity_poly.entity_id
_entity_poly.type
_entity_poly.pdbx_seq_one_letter_code
_entity_poly.pdbx_strand_id
1 'polypeptide(L)'
;TRLVMLQTGMRAPMGIKVFGPDLPTIEKFGMELEQVLKEVPSVKTEAVFADRIVGKPYIHLNINREAISRYGLSVVDVQQTIETAIGGMQITTTVEGRERFPVRVRYPRELRDDPSSLNKIVVSTASGAHIPLGDLVDVEYVRGPQMIKSENTFLVGYVLLDKKDGFA
;
A
#
# COMPACT_ATOMS: atom_id res chain seq x y z
N THR A 1 8.78 -17.92 -22.20
CA THR A 1 8.60 -17.29 -20.86
C THR A 1 7.22 -16.65 -20.68
N ARG A 2 6.68 -15.89 -21.67
CA ARG A 2 5.35 -15.24 -21.55
C ARG A 2 4.18 -16.23 -21.41
N LEU A 3 4.23 -17.37 -22.11
CA LEU A 3 3.18 -18.42 -22.04
C LEU A 3 3.11 -19.08 -20.66
N VAL A 4 4.26 -19.40 -20.06
CA VAL A 4 4.34 -19.96 -18.69
C VAL A 4 3.77 -18.99 -17.67
N MET A 5 4.08 -17.71 -17.81
CA MET A 5 3.59 -16.66 -16.93
C MET A 5 2.06 -16.48 -16.96
N LEU A 6 1.45 -16.69 -18.16
CA LEU A 6 -0.01 -16.62 -18.32
C LEU A 6 -0.72 -17.84 -17.72
N GLN A 7 -0.07 -19.00 -17.71
CA GLN A 7 -0.65 -20.24 -17.17
C GLN A 7 -0.47 -20.36 -15.65
N THR A 8 0.67 -19.93 -15.12
CA THR A 8 1.05 -20.16 -13.73
C THR A 8 0.90 -18.94 -12.84
N GLY A 9 0.76 -17.73 -13.43
CA GLY A 9 0.79 -16.46 -12.71
C GLY A 9 2.17 -16.07 -12.16
N MET A 10 3.19 -16.91 -12.37
CA MET A 10 4.54 -16.74 -11.83
C MET A 10 5.52 -16.27 -12.91
N ARG A 11 6.47 -15.40 -12.53
CA ARG A 11 7.51 -14.87 -13.44
C ARG A 11 8.77 -15.73 -13.51
N ALA A 12 8.70 -16.98 -13.07
CA ALA A 12 9.78 -17.94 -13.08
C ALA A 12 9.33 -19.26 -13.71
N PRO A 13 10.29 -20.11 -14.20
CA PRO A 13 9.97 -21.41 -14.75
C PRO A 13 9.33 -22.36 -13.74
N MET A 14 9.72 -22.23 -12.46
CA MET A 14 9.20 -23.01 -11.35
C MET A 14 8.88 -22.11 -10.16
N GLY A 15 7.96 -22.54 -9.32
CA GLY A 15 7.61 -21.86 -8.10
C GLY A 15 6.73 -22.70 -7.21
N ILE A 16 6.81 -22.42 -5.93
CA ILE A 16 6.01 -23.04 -4.88
C ILE A 16 4.94 -22.04 -4.45
N LYS A 17 3.69 -22.49 -4.38
CA LYS A 17 2.57 -21.72 -3.87
C LYS A 17 2.42 -22.00 -2.38
N VAL A 18 2.47 -20.95 -1.59
CA VAL A 18 2.29 -21.00 -0.14
C VAL A 18 0.92 -20.42 0.19
N PHE A 19 0.06 -21.25 0.75
CA PHE A 19 -1.26 -20.82 1.24
C PHE A 19 -1.24 -20.71 2.75
N GLY A 20 -1.98 -19.76 3.31
CA GLY A 20 -2.05 -19.57 4.75
C GLY A 20 -3.24 -18.71 5.17
N PRO A 21 -3.48 -18.59 6.50
CA PRO A 21 -4.62 -17.87 7.03
C PRO A 21 -4.47 -16.35 6.89
N ASP A 22 -3.24 -15.84 6.88
CA ASP A 22 -2.93 -14.41 6.81
C ASP A 22 -1.61 -14.15 6.08
N LEU A 23 -1.43 -12.91 5.61
CA LEU A 23 -0.28 -12.51 4.81
C LEU A 23 1.06 -12.55 5.56
N PRO A 24 1.14 -12.15 6.85
CA PRO A 24 2.38 -12.27 7.62
C PRO A 24 2.86 -13.70 7.77
N THR A 25 1.95 -14.64 8.02
CA THR A 25 2.26 -16.07 8.12
C THR A 25 2.77 -16.63 6.80
N ILE A 26 2.12 -16.29 5.68
CA ILE A 26 2.54 -16.69 4.34
C ILE A 26 3.93 -16.16 4.02
N GLU A 27 4.20 -14.89 4.31
CA GLU A 27 5.52 -14.28 4.08
C GLU A 27 6.60 -14.94 4.91
N LYS A 28 6.36 -15.12 6.22
CA LYS A 28 7.32 -15.76 7.13
C LYS A 28 7.69 -17.16 6.64
N PHE A 29 6.70 -17.99 6.34
CA PHE A 29 6.93 -19.33 5.83
C PHE A 29 7.63 -19.32 4.46
N GLY A 30 7.25 -18.41 3.58
CA GLY A 30 7.90 -18.24 2.28
C GLY A 30 9.38 -17.88 2.43
N MET A 31 9.72 -17.01 3.38
CA MET A 31 11.12 -16.64 3.66
C MET A 31 11.92 -17.80 4.26
N GLU A 32 11.34 -18.59 5.14
CA GLU A 32 11.95 -19.80 5.68
C GLU A 32 12.23 -20.82 4.56
N LEU A 33 11.23 -21.03 3.69
CA LEU A 33 11.36 -21.92 2.53
C LEU A 33 12.43 -21.41 1.53
N GLU A 34 12.53 -20.09 1.34
CA GLU A 34 13.59 -19.50 0.51
C GLU A 34 14.98 -19.88 1.03
N GLN A 35 15.22 -19.87 2.35
CA GLN A 35 16.50 -20.26 2.93
C GLN A 35 16.81 -21.75 2.68
N VAL A 36 15.85 -22.62 2.94
CA VAL A 36 15.99 -24.05 2.70
C VAL A 36 16.29 -24.35 1.22
N LEU A 37 15.58 -23.71 0.31
CA LEU A 37 15.77 -23.91 -1.14
C LEU A 37 17.13 -23.42 -1.64
N LYS A 38 17.72 -22.40 -1.01
CA LYS A 38 19.06 -21.91 -1.36
C LYS A 38 20.16 -22.91 -1.01
N GLU A 39 19.91 -23.84 -0.10
CA GLU A 39 20.85 -24.90 0.30
C GLU A 39 20.76 -26.13 -0.62
N VAL A 40 19.73 -26.24 -1.45
CA VAL A 40 19.52 -27.38 -2.34
C VAL A 40 20.52 -27.33 -3.52
N PRO A 41 21.37 -28.35 -3.71
CA PRO A 41 22.45 -28.31 -4.71
C PRO A 41 21.98 -28.15 -6.17
N SER A 42 20.78 -28.65 -6.51
CA SER A 42 20.20 -28.58 -7.85
C SER A 42 19.50 -27.26 -8.17
N VAL A 43 19.33 -26.39 -7.18
CA VAL A 43 18.64 -25.10 -7.33
C VAL A 43 19.65 -23.96 -7.55
N LYS A 44 19.33 -23.02 -8.43
CA LYS A 44 20.09 -21.77 -8.61
C LYS A 44 19.80 -20.85 -7.43
N THR A 45 20.75 -20.70 -6.53
CA THR A 45 20.60 -19.91 -5.29
C THR A 45 20.15 -18.47 -5.56
N GLU A 46 20.70 -17.84 -6.61
CA GLU A 46 20.36 -16.48 -7.03
C GLU A 46 18.96 -16.32 -7.63
N ALA A 47 18.35 -17.42 -8.04
CA ALA A 47 17.00 -17.44 -8.61
C ALA A 47 15.92 -17.74 -7.58
N VAL A 48 16.29 -18.06 -6.34
CA VAL A 48 15.33 -18.32 -5.26
C VAL A 48 14.88 -17.01 -4.65
N PHE A 49 13.59 -16.75 -4.74
CA PHE A 49 13.01 -15.52 -4.20
C PHE A 49 11.57 -15.76 -3.71
N ALA A 50 11.34 -15.50 -2.43
CA ALA A 50 10.00 -15.47 -1.85
C ALA A 50 9.35 -14.09 -2.00
N ASP A 51 8.04 -14.04 -2.20
CA ASP A 51 7.29 -12.80 -2.22
C ASP A 51 7.48 -12.03 -0.89
N ARG A 52 7.84 -10.75 -0.99
CA ARG A 52 7.83 -9.82 0.15
C ARG A 52 6.47 -9.14 0.17
N ILE A 53 5.59 -9.64 1.01
CA ILE A 53 4.17 -9.29 1.00
C ILE A 53 3.89 -8.11 1.93
N VAL A 54 4.45 -8.14 3.14
CA VAL A 54 4.23 -7.14 4.20
C VAL A 54 5.47 -6.25 4.34
N GLY A 55 5.30 -4.96 4.22
CA GLY A 55 6.45 -4.06 4.39
C GLY A 55 6.30 -2.68 3.77
N LYS A 56 5.25 -2.48 2.96
CA LYS A 56 4.95 -1.14 2.45
C LYS A 56 4.48 -0.25 3.60
N PRO A 57 5.11 0.92 3.82
CA PRO A 57 4.64 1.85 4.83
C PRO A 57 3.31 2.47 4.41
N TYR A 58 2.37 2.48 5.33
CA TYR A 58 1.10 3.21 5.24
C TYR A 58 1.04 4.22 6.39
N ILE A 59 0.38 5.34 6.13
CA ILE A 59 0.06 6.34 7.13
C ILE A 59 -1.44 6.22 7.41
N HIS A 60 -1.77 5.85 8.63
CA HIS A 60 -3.15 5.87 9.13
C HIS A 60 -3.37 7.18 9.88
N LEU A 61 -4.44 7.86 9.53
CA LEU A 61 -4.91 9.08 10.18
C LEU A 61 -6.17 8.71 10.97
N ASN A 62 -5.99 8.38 12.23
CA ASN A 62 -7.08 7.94 13.11
C ASN A 62 -7.78 9.17 13.69
N ILE A 63 -9.01 9.44 13.25
CA ILE A 63 -9.76 10.64 13.67
C ILE A 63 -10.21 10.48 15.12
N ASN A 64 -9.81 11.42 15.98
CA ASN A 64 -10.25 11.50 17.36
C ASN A 64 -11.63 12.16 17.43
N ARG A 65 -12.67 11.34 17.62
CA ARG A 65 -14.07 11.81 17.62
C ARG A 65 -14.40 12.76 18.76
N GLU A 66 -13.74 12.63 19.91
CA GLU A 66 -13.92 13.57 21.02
C GLU A 66 -13.29 14.92 20.72
N ALA A 67 -12.10 14.92 20.12
CA ALA A 67 -11.43 16.16 19.73
C ALA A 67 -12.25 16.95 18.71
N ILE A 68 -12.70 16.30 17.63
CA ILE A 68 -13.47 16.99 16.58
C ILE A 68 -14.79 17.54 17.11
N SER A 69 -15.46 16.86 18.05
CA SER A 69 -16.73 17.29 18.61
C SER A 69 -16.60 18.62 19.40
N ARG A 70 -15.45 18.86 20.06
CA ARG A 70 -15.18 20.11 20.79
C ARG A 70 -15.18 21.34 19.90
N TYR A 71 -14.84 21.14 18.63
CA TYR A 71 -14.79 22.20 17.62
C TYR A 71 -16.02 22.24 16.72
N GLY A 72 -17.03 21.39 17.00
CA GLY A 72 -18.23 21.28 16.18
C GLY A 72 -17.98 20.73 14.78
N LEU A 73 -16.88 19.98 14.60
CA LEU A 73 -16.53 19.33 13.35
C LEU A 73 -17.14 17.93 13.25
N SER A 74 -17.52 17.56 12.06
CA SER A 74 -17.89 16.18 11.73
C SER A 74 -16.69 15.40 11.20
N VAL A 75 -16.79 14.06 11.22
CA VAL A 75 -15.79 13.18 10.59
C VAL A 75 -15.62 13.50 9.09
N VAL A 76 -16.72 13.86 8.42
CA VAL A 76 -16.72 14.21 6.98
C VAL A 76 -15.89 15.46 6.71
N ASP A 77 -15.99 16.50 7.55
CA ASP A 77 -15.21 17.74 7.39
C ASP A 77 -13.71 17.47 7.44
N VAL A 78 -13.29 16.65 8.42
CA VAL A 78 -11.89 16.24 8.56
C VAL A 78 -11.44 15.38 7.38
N GLN A 79 -12.24 14.40 6.97
CA GLN A 79 -11.92 13.53 5.83
C GLN A 79 -11.79 14.32 4.53
N GLN A 80 -12.70 15.25 4.24
CA GLN A 80 -12.63 16.10 3.05
C GLN A 80 -11.36 16.96 3.03
N THR A 81 -10.97 17.49 4.19
CA THR A 81 -9.72 18.26 4.32
C THR A 81 -8.51 17.37 4.04
N ILE A 82 -8.46 16.16 4.61
CA ILE A 82 -7.38 15.18 4.36
C ILE A 82 -7.33 14.80 2.88
N GLU A 83 -8.49 14.46 2.28
CA GLU A 83 -8.58 14.09 0.88
C GLU A 83 -8.09 15.22 -0.02
N THR A 84 -8.54 16.46 0.21
CA THR A 84 -8.14 17.61 -0.58
C THR A 84 -6.66 17.94 -0.42
N ALA A 85 -6.18 18.00 0.83
CA ALA A 85 -4.81 18.42 1.11
C ALA A 85 -3.77 17.40 0.67
N ILE A 86 -4.02 16.10 0.91
CA ILE A 86 -3.05 15.02 0.67
C ILE A 86 -3.32 14.33 -0.66
N GLY A 87 -4.55 13.88 -0.89
CA GLY A 87 -4.94 13.12 -2.09
C GLY A 87 -5.12 13.99 -3.33
N GLY A 88 -5.67 15.15 -3.13
CA GLY A 88 -6.10 16.07 -4.17
C GLY A 88 -7.53 15.81 -4.65
N MET A 89 -8.40 16.78 -4.43
CA MET A 89 -9.79 16.72 -4.88
C MET A 89 -9.94 17.28 -6.29
N GLN A 90 -10.64 16.57 -7.14
CA GLN A 90 -11.01 17.08 -8.46
C GLN A 90 -12.18 18.04 -8.32
N ILE A 91 -11.96 19.31 -8.66
CA ILE A 91 -12.98 20.37 -8.56
C ILE A 91 -13.76 20.58 -9.84
N THR A 92 -13.13 20.31 -11.00
CA THR A 92 -13.78 20.45 -12.32
C THR A 92 -12.99 19.70 -13.38
N THR A 93 -13.50 19.78 -14.61
CA THR A 93 -12.81 19.26 -15.81
C THR A 93 -12.86 20.33 -16.87
N THR A 94 -11.72 20.70 -17.46
CA THR A 94 -11.67 21.57 -18.64
C THR A 94 -11.87 20.75 -19.91
N VAL A 95 -12.42 21.39 -20.94
CA VAL A 95 -12.64 20.77 -22.24
C VAL A 95 -11.89 21.60 -23.27
N GLU A 96 -10.90 20.98 -23.93
CA GLU A 96 -10.08 21.60 -24.97
C GLU A 96 -10.23 20.78 -26.26
N GLY A 97 -11.14 21.25 -27.12
CA GLY A 97 -11.52 20.51 -28.31
C GLY A 97 -12.24 19.19 -27.94
N ARG A 98 -11.58 18.04 -28.22
CA ARG A 98 -12.07 16.70 -27.87
C ARG A 98 -11.51 16.16 -26.56
N GLU A 99 -10.51 16.81 -26.02
CA GLU A 99 -9.81 16.37 -24.81
C GLU A 99 -10.46 16.95 -23.55
N ARG A 100 -10.36 16.20 -22.46
CA ARG A 100 -10.91 16.55 -21.14
C ARG A 100 -9.82 16.41 -20.10
N PHE A 101 -9.52 17.52 -19.41
CA PHE A 101 -8.46 17.55 -18.39
C PHE A 101 -9.05 17.79 -16.99
N PRO A 102 -8.82 16.87 -16.02
CA PRO A 102 -9.29 17.08 -14.65
C PRO A 102 -8.46 18.17 -13.97
N VAL A 103 -9.13 19.14 -13.37
CA VAL A 103 -8.50 20.15 -12.51
C VAL A 103 -8.57 19.68 -11.07
N ARG A 104 -7.41 19.48 -10.45
CA ARG A 104 -7.28 19.01 -9.07
C ARG A 104 -6.64 20.07 -8.18
N VAL A 105 -7.17 20.21 -6.96
CA VAL A 105 -6.61 21.04 -5.90
C VAL A 105 -6.01 20.14 -4.82
N ARG A 106 -4.77 20.39 -4.45
CA ARG A 106 -4.10 19.76 -3.31
C ARG A 106 -2.97 20.65 -2.80
N TYR A 107 -2.48 20.35 -1.61
CA TYR A 107 -1.30 21.04 -1.08
C TYR A 107 -0.04 20.77 -1.91
N PRO A 108 0.87 21.75 -2.02
CA PRO A 108 2.15 21.53 -2.68
C PRO A 108 2.93 20.42 -1.98
N ARG A 109 3.90 19.85 -2.70
CA ARG A 109 4.63 18.67 -2.26
C ARG A 109 5.35 18.89 -0.93
N GLU A 110 5.94 20.05 -0.75
CA GLU A 110 6.72 20.43 0.43
C GLU A 110 5.91 20.43 1.74
N LEU A 111 4.59 20.59 1.64
CA LEU A 111 3.69 20.58 2.79
C LEU A 111 3.06 19.20 3.09
N ARG A 112 3.40 18.17 2.31
CA ARG A 112 2.83 16.83 2.47
C ARG A 112 3.83 15.68 2.37
N ASP A 113 5.12 15.96 2.05
CA ASP A 113 6.18 14.95 1.95
C ASP A 113 6.66 14.48 3.32
N ASP A 114 6.66 15.38 4.29
CA ASP A 114 7.06 15.08 5.65
C ASP A 114 5.82 14.78 6.50
N PRO A 115 5.81 13.65 7.21
CA PRO A 115 4.74 13.29 8.14
C PRO A 115 4.47 14.33 9.21
N SER A 116 5.51 15.03 9.68
CA SER A 116 5.35 16.11 10.66
C SER A 116 4.58 17.31 10.07
N SER A 117 4.63 17.48 8.74
CA SER A 117 3.89 18.50 8.03
C SER A 117 2.40 18.21 7.94
N LEU A 118 2.00 16.91 8.00
CA LEU A 118 0.59 16.52 8.01
C LEU A 118 -0.15 17.09 9.22
N ASN A 119 0.51 17.14 10.37
CA ASN A 119 -0.06 17.71 11.60
C ASN A 119 -0.37 19.21 11.48
N LYS A 120 0.29 19.91 10.55
CA LYS A 120 0.12 21.36 10.32
C LYS A 120 -0.98 21.69 9.31
N ILE A 121 -1.56 20.70 8.64
CA ILE A 121 -2.72 20.90 7.76
C ILE A 121 -3.85 21.48 8.61
N VAL A 122 -4.53 22.49 8.06
CA VAL A 122 -5.55 23.23 8.79
C VAL A 122 -6.95 22.79 8.37
N VAL A 123 -7.77 22.46 9.35
CA VAL A 123 -9.20 22.18 9.18
C VAL A 123 -9.98 23.41 9.62
N SER A 124 -10.83 23.96 8.74
CA SER A 124 -11.65 25.13 9.04
C SER A 124 -12.97 24.72 9.68
N THR A 125 -13.34 25.37 10.77
CA THR A 125 -14.63 25.17 11.42
C THR A 125 -15.70 26.09 10.82
N ALA A 126 -16.97 25.82 11.07
CA ALA A 126 -18.10 26.67 10.65
C ALA A 126 -18.04 28.08 11.30
N SER A 127 -17.39 28.22 12.47
CA SER A 127 -17.15 29.50 13.13
C SER A 127 -15.99 30.32 12.56
N GLY A 128 -15.27 29.76 11.56
CA GLY A 128 -14.09 30.40 10.96
C GLY A 128 -12.78 30.15 11.72
N ALA A 129 -12.78 29.36 12.77
CA ALA A 129 -11.54 28.94 13.44
C ALA A 129 -10.79 27.91 12.59
N HIS A 130 -9.46 27.96 12.69
CA HIS A 130 -8.54 27.07 11.97
C HIS A 130 -7.83 26.15 12.96
N ILE A 131 -8.13 24.86 12.91
CA ILE A 131 -7.61 23.86 13.84
C ILE A 131 -6.58 23.00 13.12
N PRO A 132 -5.35 22.84 13.67
CA PRO A 132 -4.35 21.92 13.11
C PRO A 132 -4.87 20.47 13.09
N LEU A 133 -4.59 19.76 12.01
CA LEU A 133 -5.02 18.37 11.85
C LEU A 133 -4.45 17.47 12.96
N GLY A 134 -3.23 17.76 13.44
CA GLY A 134 -2.61 17.02 14.53
C GLY A 134 -3.37 17.08 15.86
N ASP A 135 -4.25 18.08 16.06
CA ASP A 135 -5.13 18.16 17.24
C ASP A 135 -6.41 17.31 17.08
N LEU A 136 -6.68 16.84 15.86
CA LEU A 136 -7.91 16.14 15.48
C LEU A 136 -7.70 14.68 15.12
N VAL A 137 -6.45 14.27 14.81
CA VAL A 137 -6.12 12.92 14.38
C VAL A 137 -4.83 12.43 15.03
N ASP A 138 -4.76 11.11 15.25
CA ASP A 138 -3.53 10.42 15.61
C ASP A 138 -2.90 9.84 14.33
N VAL A 139 -1.64 10.18 14.07
CA VAL A 139 -0.89 9.72 12.90
C VAL A 139 -0.11 8.48 13.27
N GLU A 140 -0.43 7.36 12.64
CA GLU A 140 0.20 6.07 12.89
C GLU A 140 0.88 5.54 11.63
N TYR A 141 2.12 5.04 11.78
CA TYR A 141 2.85 4.35 10.72
C TYR A 141 2.69 2.86 10.87
N VAL A 142 2.04 2.23 9.90
CA VAL A 142 1.83 0.79 9.88
C VAL A 142 2.51 0.15 8.67
N ARG A 143 2.99 -1.07 8.84
CA ARG A 143 3.42 -1.89 7.71
C ARG A 143 2.22 -2.64 7.16
N GLY A 144 1.94 -2.43 5.90
CA GLY A 144 0.84 -3.09 5.23
C GLY A 144 1.28 -3.92 4.02
N PRO A 145 0.36 -4.63 3.39
CA PRO A 145 0.66 -5.48 2.25
C PRO A 145 1.01 -4.62 1.03
N GLN A 146 2.04 -5.03 0.30
CA GLN A 146 2.38 -4.46 -1.01
C GLN A 146 1.43 -4.95 -2.09
N MET A 147 1.09 -6.23 -2.02
CA MET A 147 0.20 -6.91 -2.95
C MET A 147 -0.50 -8.05 -2.22
N ILE A 148 -1.79 -8.16 -2.41
CA ILE A 148 -2.59 -9.29 -1.94
C ILE A 148 -2.90 -10.18 -3.14
N LYS A 149 -2.46 -11.42 -3.09
CA LYS A 149 -2.75 -12.44 -4.09
C LYS A 149 -3.69 -13.48 -3.52
N SER A 150 -4.64 -13.93 -4.31
CA SER A 150 -5.54 -15.02 -3.94
C SER A 150 -5.75 -15.96 -5.11
N GLU A 151 -5.84 -17.24 -4.82
CA GLU A 151 -6.23 -18.28 -5.77
C GLU A 151 -7.34 -19.14 -5.14
N ASN A 152 -8.39 -19.39 -5.89
CA ASN A 152 -9.55 -20.14 -5.42
C ASN A 152 -10.06 -19.67 -4.03
N THR A 153 -10.11 -18.33 -3.83
CA THR A 153 -10.51 -17.66 -2.59
C THR A 153 -9.50 -17.73 -1.43
N PHE A 154 -8.43 -18.51 -1.54
CA PHE A 154 -7.38 -18.58 -0.52
C PHE A 154 -6.26 -17.56 -0.77
N LEU A 155 -5.73 -16.98 0.31
CA LEU A 155 -4.53 -16.14 0.23
C LEU A 155 -3.34 -16.97 -0.20
N VAL A 156 -2.50 -16.44 -1.10
CA VAL A 156 -1.34 -17.14 -1.65
C VAL A 156 -0.13 -16.21 -1.75
N GLY A 157 1.04 -16.74 -1.43
CA GLY A 157 2.36 -16.16 -1.74
C GLY A 157 3.15 -17.13 -2.61
N TYR A 158 4.10 -16.61 -3.36
CA TYR A 158 4.95 -17.43 -4.23
C TYR A 158 6.39 -17.44 -3.75
N VAL A 159 7.02 -18.62 -3.81
CA VAL A 159 8.47 -18.76 -3.75
C VAL A 159 8.94 -19.19 -5.13
N LEU A 160 9.58 -18.30 -5.85
CA LEU A 160 10.10 -18.52 -7.18
C LEU A 160 11.45 -19.20 -7.10
N LEU A 161 11.73 -20.09 -8.05
CA LEU A 161 13.02 -20.78 -8.14
C LEU A 161 13.33 -21.20 -9.59
N ASP A 162 14.59 -21.53 -9.84
CA ASP A 162 15.02 -22.13 -11.09
C ASP A 162 16.06 -23.22 -10.80
N LYS A 163 16.11 -24.22 -11.66
CA LYS A 163 17.10 -25.30 -11.57
C LYS A 163 18.43 -24.90 -12.21
N LYS A 164 19.53 -25.49 -11.74
CA LYS A 164 20.81 -25.43 -12.43
C LYS A 164 20.78 -26.24 -13.72
N ASP A 165 21.59 -25.82 -14.69
CA ASP A 165 21.74 -26.58 -15.93
C ASP A 165 22.35 -27.96 -15.62
N GLY A 166 21.84 -29.00 -16.31
CA GLY A 166 22.30 -30.38 -16.12
C GLY A 166 21.50 -31.20 -15.10
N PHE A 167 20.54 -30.60 -14.38
CA PHE A 167 19.57 -31.35 -13.57
C PHE A 167 18.23 -31.47 -14.27
N ALA A 168 17.67 -32.70 -14.24
CA ALA A 168 16.38 -33.00 -14.84
C ALA A 168 15.21 -32.42 -14.05
#